data_51f5a8b3757ce2b5bfc7a68b9d6a17c9
#
_entry.id   51f5a8b3757ce2b5bfc7a68b9d6a17c9
#
_cell.length_a   1.000
_cell.length_b   1.000
_cell.length_c   1.000
_cell.angle_alpha   90.00
_cell.angle_beta   90.00
_cell.angle_gamma   90.00
#
_symmetry.space_group_name_H-M   'P 1'
#
loop_
_entity.id
_entity.type
_entity.pdbx_description
1 polymer ?
#
loop_
_entity_poly.entity_id
_entity_poly.type
_entity_poly.pdbx_seq_one_letter_code
_entity_poly.pdbx_strand_id
1 'polypeptide(L)'
;MVLNYASTPTIHVSYLTERNGGTQMGLIAISSMVFLGGMYLMIAFAWWILQIIANWRIFIKAGEDGWKSIIPIYGDYISYKIAWQPAYFWLTLVLGIVSSCLQGTLETNDSLMISMIIVLIKIILAIISIMYSVKLARAFGRGTGFAIGLIFLPPIFMLILGFGDDRYYGADK
;
A
#
# COMPACT_ATOMS: atom_id res chain seq x y z
N MET A 1 76.77 -24.20 -11.07
CA MET A 1 75.79 -23.76 -10.05
C MET A 1 74.80 -22.85 -10.77
N VAL A 2 73.73 -23.43 -11.27
CA VAL A 2 72.74 -22.71 -12.08
C VAL A 2 71.52 -22.52 -11.16
N LEU A 3 71.32 -21.29 -10.73
CA LEU A 3 70.13 -20.90 -9.97
C LEU A 3 68.94 -20.78 -10.91
N ASN A 4 67.99 -21.69 -10.78
CA ASN A 4 66.73 -21.71 -11.50
C ASN A 4 65.81 -20.67 -10.87
N TYR A 5 65.66 -19.50 -11.52
CA TYR A 5 64.77 -18.43 -11.14
C TYR A 5 63.64 -18.28 -12.14
N ALA A 6 62.67 -19.16 -12.08
CA ALA A 6 61.44 -19.02 -12.89
C ALA A 6 60.27 -19.78 -12.28
N SER A 7 59.65 -19.23 -11.27
CA SER A 7 58.26 -19.65 -10.96
C SER A 7 57.55 -18.77 -9.90
N THR A 8 57.30 -17.49 -10.16
CA THR A 8 56.40 -16.72 -9.27
C THR A 8 55.64 -15.50 -9.87
N PRO A 9 55.38 -15.31 -11.18
CA PRO A 9 54.44 -14.27 -11.56
C PRO A 9 52.98 -14.75 -11.77
N THR A 10 52.76 -16.02 -12.07
CA THR A 10 51.45 -16.52 -12.53
C THR A 10 50.43 -16.61 -11.38
N ILE A 11 50.85 -16.95 -10.19
CA ILE A 11 49.93 -17.11 -9.04
C ILE A 11 49.43 -15.76 -8.55
N HIS A 12 50.27 -14.74 -8.52
CA HIS A 12 49.89 -13.40 -8.03
C HIS A 12 48.87 -12.70 -8.97
N VAL A 13 48.95 -12.93 -10.26
CA VAL A 13 48.02 -12.36 -11.26
C VAL A 13 46.64 -13.04 -11.13
N SER A 14 46.59 -14.36 -10.89
CA SER A 14 45.30 -15.06 -10.76
C SER A 14 44.49 -14.60 -9.53
N TYR A 15 45.15 -14.39 -8.39
CA TYR A 15 44.50 -13.87 -7.20
C TYR A 15 43.96 -12.43 -7.36
N LEU A 16 44.68 -11.58 -8.12
CA LEU A 16 44.25 -10.21 -8.39
C LEU A 16 43.07 -10.18 -9.37
N THR A 17 43.04 -11.09 -10.36
CA THR A 17 41.94 -11.19 -11.31
C THR A 17 40.67 -11.72 -10.65
N GLU A 18 40.77 -12.71 -9.77
CA GLU A 18 39.66 -13.28 -9.03
C GLU A 18 39.09 -12.27 -8.01
N ARG A 19 39.93 -11.53 -7.33
CA ARG A 19 39.54 -10.46 -6.39
C ARG A 19 38.82 -9.31 -7.12
N ASN A 20 39.31 -8.91 -8.28
CA ASN A 20 38.67 -7.85 -9.09
C ASN A 20 37.35 -8.32 -9.70
N GLY A 21 37.22 -9.60 -10.11
CA GLY A 21 36.00 -10.19 -10.61
C GLY A 21 34.87 -10.18 -9.55
N GLY A 22 35.19 -10.57 -8.31
CA GLY A 22 34.23 -10.55 -7.20
C GLY A 22 33.75 -9.13 -6.83
N THR A 23 34.66 -8.16 -6.78
CA THR A 23 34.30 -6.75 -6.53
C THR A 23 33.49 -6.14 -7.66
N GLN A 24 33.81 -6.43 -8.91
CA GLN A 24 33.04 -5.96 -10.07
C GLN A 24 31.62 -6.54 -10.09
N MET A 25 31.45 -7.84 -9.82
CA MET A 25 30.12 -8.46 -9.69
C MET A 25 29.32 -7.85 -8.53
N GLY A 26 29.97 -7.58 -7.40
CA GLY A 26 29.33 -6.89 -6.27
C GLY A 26 28.85 -5.49 -6.62
N LEU A 27 29.66 -4.70 -7.31
CA LEU A 27 29.29 -3.35 -7.75
C LEU A 27 28.14 -3.37 -8.76
N ILE A 28 28.14 -4.32 -9.71
CA ILE A 28 27.05 -4.50 -10.68
C ILE A 28 25.75 -4.90 -9.95
N ALA A 29 25.83 -5.81 -8.99
CA ALA A 29 24.67 -6.22 -8.22
C ALA A 29 24.07 -5.06 -7.39
N ILE A 30 24.91 -4.26 -6.72
CA ILE A 30 24.48 -3.09 -5.96
C ILE A 30 23.87 -2.03 -6.89
N SER A 31 24.50 -1.73 -8.01
CA SER A 31 23.99 -0.74 -8.97
C SER A 31 22.66 -1.16 -9.59
N SER A 32 22.49 -2.45 -9.89
CA SER A 32 21.22 -2.97 -10.39
C SER A 32 20.12 -2.91 -9.34
N MET A 33 20.41 -3.21 -8.06
CA MET A 33 19.45 -3.08 -6.96
C MET A 33 19.01 -1.62 -6.73
N VAL A 34 19.97 -0.68 -6.78
CA VAL A 34 19.67 0.76 -6.67
C VAL A 34 18.83 1.24 -7.85
N PHE A 35 19.16 0.82 -9.07
CA PHE A 35 18.40 1.18 -10.27
C PHE A 35 16.96 0.64 -10.23
N LEU A 36 16.80 -0.66 -9.92
CA LEU A 36 15.48 -1.30 -9.81
C LEU A 36 14.66 -0.70 -8.66
N GLY A 37 15.32 -0.44 -7.52
CA GLY A 37 14.68 0.23 -6.38
C GLY A 37 14.21 1.65 -6.74
N GLY A 38 15.03 2.43 -7.43
CA GLY A 38 14.68 3.76 -7.92
C GLY A 38 13.49 3.73 -8.90
N MET A 39 13.50 2.81 -9.84
CA MET A 39 12.40 2.63 -10.79
C MET A 39 11.10 2.24 -10.08
N TYR A 40 11.17 1.31 -9.11
CA TYR A 40 10.03 0.93 -8.29
C TYR A 40 9.44 2.12 -7.53
N LEU A 41 10.28 2.95 -6.91
CA LEU A 41 9.83 4.15 -6.18
C LEU A 41 9.14 5.16 -7.10
N MET A 42 9.65 5.36 -8.31
CA MET A 42 9.00 6.25 -9.29
C MET A 42 7.62 5.73 -9.71
N ILE A 43 7.50 4.43 -9.98
CA ILE A 43 6.21 3.80 -10.32
C ILE A 43 5.24 3.89 -9.15
N ALA A 44 5.69 3.59 -7.93
CA ALA A 44 4.87 3.68 -6.72
C ALA A 44 4.40 5.12 -6.46
N PHE A 45 5.27 6.11 -6.68
CA PHE A 45 4.93 7.53 -6.54
C PHE A 45 3.89 7.97 -7.59
N ALA A 46 4.08 7.59 -8.85
CA ALA A 46 3.10 7.87 -9.90
C ALA A 46 1.74 7.22 -9.59
N TRP A 47 1.74 5.98 -9.11
CA TRP A 47 0.55 5.28 -8.67
C TRP A 47 -0.16 5.99 -7.51
N TRP A 48 0.59 6.47 -6.53
CA TRP A 48 0.07 7.21 -5.39
C TRP A 48 -0.60 8.55 -5.83
N ILE A 49 0.03 9.28 -6.77
CA ILE A 49 -0.57 10.49 -7.35
C ILE A 49 -1.89 10.16 -8.06
N LEU A 50 -1.94 9.08 -8.83
CA LEU A 50 -3.16 8.66 -9.50
C LEU A 50 -4.31 8.38 -8.52
N GLN A 51 -4.00 7.78 -7.35
CA GLN A 51 -5.00 7.56 -6.30
C GLN A 51 -5.52 8.87 -5.70
N ILE A 52 -4.66 9.85 -5.47
CA ILE A 52 -5.07 11.17 -5.00
C ILE A 52 -6.00 11.83 -6.02
N ILE A 53 -5.65 11.81 -7.32
CA ILE A 53 -6.48 12.40 -8.38
C ILE A 53 -7.84 11.70 -8.47
N ALA A 54 -7.88 10.37 -8.34
CA ALA A 54 -9.12 9.62 -8.34
C ALA A 54 -10.04 10.02 -7.18
N ASN A 55 -9.50 10.07 -5.96
CA ASN A 55 -10.24 10.52 -4.77
C ASN A 55 -10.70 11.97 -4.88
N TRP A 56 -9.85 12.86 -5.42
CA TRP A 56 -10.22 14.24 -5.71
C TRP A 56 -11.46 14.33 -6.59
N ARG A 57 -11.48 13.56 -7.68
CA ARG A 57 -12.63 13.52 -8.59
C ARG A 57 -13.89 12.93 -7.95
N ILE A 58 -13.74 11.87 -7.16
CA ILE A 58 -14.84 11.26 -6.39
C ILE A 58 -15.46 12.29 -5.44
N PHE A 59 -14.64 13.08 -4.74
CA PHE A 59 -15.10 14.12 -3.80
C PHE A 59 -15.85 15.24 -4.55
N ILE A 60 -15.32 15.73 -5.67
CA ILE A 60 -16.01 16.73 -6.50
C ILE A 60 -17.36 16.19 -7.00
N LYS A 61 -17.43 14.94 -7.44
CA LYS A 61 -18.70 14.31 -7.86
C LYS A 61 -19.72 14.23 -6.74
N ALA A 62 -19.24 14.04 -5.51
CA ALA A 62 -20.09 14.00 -4.31
C ALA A 62 -20.44 15.39 -3.74
N GLY A 63 -19.99 16.47 -4.40
CA GLY A 63 -20.25 17.85 -3.94
C GLY A 63 -19.33 18.30 -2.80
N GLU A 64 -18.24 17.59 -2.55
CA GLU A 64 -17.21 17.94 -1.57
C GLU A 64 -15.98 18.56 -2.25
N ASP A 65 -15.21 19.38 -1.51
CA ASP A 65 -14.01 19.98 -2.04
C ASP A 65 -12.92 18.91 -2.29
N GLY A 66 -12.38 18.87 -3.50
CA GLY A 66 -11.38 17.87 -3.91
C GLY A 66 -10.09 17.89 -3.08
N TRP A 67 -9.63 19.07 -2.61
CA TRP A 67 -8.41 19.21 -1.82
C TRP A 67 -8.42 18.40 -0.50
N LYS A 68 -9.61 18.07 0.02
CA LYS A 68 -9.80 17.23 1.20
C LYS A 68 -9.22 15.82 1.02
N SER A 69 -9.07 15.36 -0.23
CA SER A 69 -8.46 14.05 -0.53
C SER A 69 -6.96 14.00 -0.30
N ILE A 70 -6.28 15.16 -0.23
CA ILE A 70 -4.83 15.25 -0.02
C ILE A 70 -4.48 14.98 1.45
N ILE A 71 -5.39 15.29 2.37
CA ILE A 71 -5.18 15.10 3.80
C ILE A 71 -5.63 13.69 4.18
N PRO A 72 -4.70 12.75 4.53
CA PRO A 72 -5.04 11.33 4.65
C PRO A 72 -6.22 11.05 5.60
N ILE A 73 -6.13 11.44 6.86
CA ILE A 73 -7.16 11.18 7.88
C ILE A 73 -8.48 11.89 7.55
N TYR A 74 -8.39 13.12 7.03
CA TYR A 74 -9.58 13.89 6.70
C TYR A 74 -10.24 13.38 5.41
N GLY A 75 -9.43 12.95 4.46
CA GLY A 75 -9.92 12.29 3.23
C GLY A 75 -10.70 11.02 3.52
N ASP A 76 -10.20 10.18 4.42
CA ASP A 76 -10.90 8.97 4.85
C ASP A 76 -12.23 9.32 5.55
N TYR A 77 -12.24 10.32 6.43
CA TYR A 77 -13.49 10.80 7.07
C TYR A 77 -14.54 11.23 6.03
N ILE A 78 -14.14 12.02 5.02
CA ILE A 78 -15.04 12.46 3.94
C ILE A 78 -15.48 11.26 3.09
N SER A 79 -14.62 10.28 2.82
CA SER A 79 -14.97 9.06 2.10
C SER A 79 -16.08 8.28 2.80
N TYR A 80 -16.01 8.13 4.13
CA TYR A 80 -17.11 7.52 4.90
C TYR A 80 -18.38 8.37 4.90
N LYS A 81 -18.27 9.70 4.94
CA LYS A 81 -19.41 10.61 4.84
C LYS A 81 -20.12 10.49 3.49
N ILE A 82 -19.37 10.33 2.40
CA ILE A 82 -19.90 10.16 1.04
C ILE A 82 -20.56 8.79 0.87
N ALA A 83 -19.95 7.74 1.37
CA ALA A 83 -20.43 6.38 1.18
C ALA A 83 -21.56 6.00 2.13
N TRP A 84 -21.46 6.41 3.39
CA TRP A 84 -22.33 5.92 4.46
C TRP A 84 -22.52 6.98 5.58
N GLN A 85 -21.92 6.73 6.77
CA GLN A 85 -22.00 7.60 7.94
C GLN A 85 -20.60 7.88 8.51
N PRO A 86 -20.29 9.13 8.87
CA PRO A 86 -18.98 9.49 9.39
C PRO A 86 -18.64 8.84 10.75
N ALA A 87 -19.66 8.35 11.48
CA ALA A 87 -19.44 7.65 12.74
C ALA A 87 -18.60 6.38 12.59
N TYR A 88 -18.75 5.66 11.47
CA TYR A 88 -17.98 4.44 11.23
C TYR A 88 -16.50 4.71 10.93
N PHE A 89 -16.16 5.90 10.46
CA PHE A 89 -14.76 6.33 10.36
C PHE A 89 -14.09 6.34 11.74
N TRP A 90 -14.73 6.96 12.74
CA TRP A 90 -14.18 7.00 14.09
C TRP A 90 -14.05 5.61 14.71
N LEU A 91 -15.02 4.74 14.46
CA LEU A 91 -14.97 3.36 14.91
C LEU A 91 -13.79 2.60 14.29
N THR A 92 -13.58 2.72 12.96
CA THR A 92 -12.46 2.06 12.27
C THR A 92 -11.11 2.63 12.72
N LEU A 93 -11.02 3.94 12.94
CA LEU A 93 -9.82 4.61 13.43
C LEU A 93 -9.42 4.09 14.83
N VAL A 94 -10.37 4.09 15.77
CA VAL A 94 -10.13 3.61 17.14
C VAL A 94 -9.74 2.13 17.15
N LEU A 95 -10.49 1.28 16.46
CA LEU A 95 -10.19 -0.15 16.37
C LEU A 95 -8.84 -0.42 15.68
N GLY A 96 -8.47 0.39 14.67
CA GLY A 96 -7.17 0.32 14.01
C GLY A 96 -6.03 0.65 14.96
N ILE A 97 -6.14 1.74 15.73
CA ILE A 97 -5.14 2.14 16.73
C ILE A 97 -5.02 1.07 17.81
N VAL A 98 -6.13 0.58 18.36
CA VAL A 98 -6.13 -0.48 19.39
C VAL A 98 -5.46 -1.74 18.85
N SER A 99 -5.79 -2.16 17.61
CA SER A 99 -5.17 -3.32 16.98
C SER A 99 -3.66 -3.16 16.80
N SER A 100 -3.19 -1.96 16.41
CA SER A 100 -1.76 -1.66 16.25
C SER A 100 -1.02 -1.68 17.60
N CYS A 101 -1.60 -1.10 18.65
CA CYS A 101 -1.03 -1.13 19.99
C CYS A 101 -0.92 -2.57 20.53
N LEU A 102 -1.97 -3.39 20.35
CA LEU A 102 -1.96 -4.79 20.77
C LEU A 102 -0.93 -5.62 19.99
N GLN A 103 -0.71 -5.35 18.70
CA GLN A 103 0.33 -6.02 17.91
C GLN A 103 1.73 -5.73 18.45
N GLY A 104 2.03 -4.50 18.85
CA GLY A 104 3.31 -4.16 19.48
C GLY A 104 3.55 -4.89 20.81
N THR A 105 2.48 -5.20 21.57
CA THR A 105 2.60 -6.00 22.81
C THR A 105 2.80 -7.49 22.56
N LEU A 106 2.36 -8.02 21.41
CA LEU A 106 2.59 -9.42 21.03
C LEU A 106 4.07 -9.70 20.70
N GLU A 107 4.80 -8.73 20.17
CA GLU A 107 6.24 -8.89 19.90
C GLU A 107 7.05 -9.13 21.17
N THR A 108 6.52 -8.72 22.32
CA THR A 108 7.16 -8.88 23.64
C THR A 108 6.59 -10.02 24.47
N ASN A 109 5.35 -10.45 24.20
CA ASN A 109 4.66 -11.50 24.98
C ASN A 109 3.79 -12.37 24.05
N ASP A 110 4.12 -13.65 23.92
CA ASP A 110 3.35 -14.64 23.17
C ASP A 110 2.04 -15.01 23.90
N SER A 111 1.08 -14.08 23.96
CA SER A 111 -0.21 -14.31 24.58
C SER A 111 -1.28 -14.70 23.58
N LEU A 112 -1.78 -15.92 23.68
CA LEU A 112 -2.89 -16.42 22.86
C LEU A 112 -4.15 -15.56 23.01
N MET A 113 -4.41 -15.01 24.19
CA MET A 113 -5.57 -14.14 24.43
C MET A 113 -5.47 -12.83 23.62
N ILE A 114 -4.29 -12.20 23.59
CA ILE A 114 -4.08 -10.96 22.81
C ILE A 114 -4.23 -11.27 21.32
N SER A 115 -3.69 -12.38 20.83
CA SER A 115 -3.83 -12.82 19.43
C SER A 115 -5.29 -12.99 19.04
N MET A 116 -6.10 -13.64 19.89
CA MET A 116 -7.53 -13.83 19.64
C MET A 116 -8.28 -12.50 19.58
N ILE A 117 -7.96 -11.56 20.47
CA ILE A 117 -8.58 -10.22 20.48
C ILE A 117 -8.25 -9.47 19.18
N ILE A 118 -6.99 -9.51 18.73
CA ILE A 118 -6.56 -8.88 17.47
C ILE A 118 -7.31 -9.48 16.28
N VAL A 119 -7.44 -10.81 16.22
CA VAL A 119 -8.19 -11.49 15.15
C VAL A 119 -9.65 -11.04 15.15
N LEU A 120 -10.29 -10.95 16.30
CA LEU A 120 -11.66 -10.47 16.42
C LEU A 120 -11.80 -9.03 15.91
N ILE A 121 -10.90 -8.13 16.31
CA ILE A 121 -10.89 -6.74 15.83
C ILE A 121 -10.72 -6.69 14.31
N LYS A 122 -9.81 -7.50 13.74
CA LYS A 122 -9.60 -7.57 12.29
C LYS A 122 -10.84 -8.06 11.53
N ILE A 123 -11.57 -9.02 12.09
CA ILE A 123 -12.85 -9.49 11.52
C ILE A 123 -13.88 -8.35 11.51
N ILE A 124 -14.02 -7.61 12.59
CA ILE A 124 -14.94 -6.46 12.68
C ILE A 124 -14.56 -5.40 11.63
N LEU A 125 -13.27 -5.04 11.53
CA LEU A 125 -12.77 -4.09 10.54
C LEU A 125 -13.01 -4.57 9.10
N ALA A 126 -12.84 -5.87 8.82
CA ALA A 126 -13.14 -6.45 7.52
C ALA A 126 -14.63 -6.33 7.16
N ILE A 127 -15.53 -6.60 8.10
CA ILE A 127 -16.98 -6.45 7.90
C ILE A 127 -17.32 -4.98 7.59
N ILE A 128 -16.79 -4.03 8.34
CA ILE A 128 -17.01 -2.60 8.09
C ILE A 128 -16.46 -2.19 6.72
N SER A 129 -15.28 -2.68 6.32
CA SER A 129 -14.70 -2.41 5.00
C SER A 129 -15.55 -2.96 3.85
N ILE A 130 -16.11 -4.15 4.01
CA ILE A 130 -17.05 -4.75 3.04
C ILE A 130 -18.31 -3.88 2.94
N MET A 131 -18.91 -3.51 4.07
CA MET A 131 -20.09 -2.66 4.10
C MET A 131 -19.82 -1.29 3.45
N TYR A 132 -18.69 -0.67 3.78
CA TYR A 132 -18.25 0.58 3.16
C TYR A 132 -18.16 0.45 1.64
N SER A 133 -17.53 -0.60 1.11
CA SER A 133 -17.39 -0.84 -0.33
C SER A 133 -18.74 -1.00 -1.03
N VAL A 134 -19.68 -1.73 -0.41
CA VAL A 134 -21.03 -1.90 -0.92
C VAL A 134 -21.79 -0.57 -0.91
N LYS A 135 -21.71 0.17 0.19
CA LYS A 135 -22.38 1.48 0.33
C LYS A 135 -21.80 2.51 -0.65
N LEU A 136 -20.48 2.54 -0.81
CA LEU A 136 -19.82 3.41 -1.79
C LEU A 136 -20.28 3.09 -3.23
N ALA A 137 -20.32 1.82 -3.62
CA ALA A 137 -20.81 1.42 -4.95
C ALA A 137 -22.25 1.88 -5.18
N ARG A 138 -23.14 1.70 -4.20
CA ARG A 138 -24.53 2.14 -4.27
C ARG A 138 -24.68 3.65 -4.32
N ALA A 139 -23.87 4.39 -3.56
CA ALA A 139 -23.87 5.85 -3.56
C ALA A 139 -23.60 6.45 -4.95
N PHE A 140 -22.89 5.70 -5.80
CA PHE A 140 -22.64 6.06 -7.21
C PHE A 140 -23.51 5.28 -8.21
N GLY A 141 -24.59 4.64 -7.76
CA GLY A 141 -25.52 3.90 -8.62
C GLY A 141 -24.94 2.64 -9.26
N ARG A 142 -23.81 2.14 -8.74
CA ARG A 142 -23.16 0.92 -9.23
C ARG A 142 -23.71 -0.33 -8.53
N GLY A 143 -23.81 -1.42 -9.29
CA GLY A 143 -24.33 -2.68 -8.80
C GLY A 143 -23.35 -3.46 -7.91
N THR A 144 -23.83 -4.61 -7.41
CA THR A 144 -23.09 -5.50 -6.48
C THR A 144 -21.79 -6.02 -7.09
N GLY A 145 -21.71 -6.23 -8.41
CA GLY A 145 -20.47 -6.64 -9.08
C GLY A 145 -19.35 -5.62 -8.93
N PHE A 146 -19.67 -4.33 -9.00
CA PHE A 146 -18.70 -3.25 -8.75
C PHE A 146 -18.26 -3.21 -7.29
N ALA A 147 -19.19 -3.45 -6.35
CA ALA A 147 -18.86 -3.55 -4.92
C ALA A 147 -17.88 -4.70 -4.63
N ILE A 148 -18.06 -5.86 -5.27
CA ILE A 148 -17.11 -6.97 -5.18
C ILE A 148 -15.73 -6.55 -5.69
N GLY A 149 -15.69 -5.86 -6.81
CA GLY A 149 -14.42 -5.32 -7.33
C GLY A 149 -13.74 -4.33 -6.38
N LEU A 150 -14.50 -3.46 -5.70
CA LEU A 150 -13.99 -2.55 -4.67
C LEU A 150 -13.42 -3.29 -3.45
N ILE A 151 -13.95 -4.47 -3.12
CA ILE A 151 -13.44 -5.30 -2.01
C ILE A 151 -12.10 -5.96 -2.37
N PHE A 152 -12.00 -6.55 -3.59
CA PHE A 152 -10.80 -7.29 -3.99
C PHE A 152 -9.69 -6.42 -4.57
N LEU A 153 -10.06 -5.35 -5.29
CA LEU A 153 -9.13 -4.46 -5.98
C LEU A 153 -9.49 -2.97 -5.74
N PRO A 154 -9.50 -2.51 -4.47
CA PRO A 154 -9.95 -1.17 -4.12
C PRO A 154 -9.30 -0.07 -4.97
N PRO A 155 -7.94 -0.05 -5.16
CA PRO A 155 -7.31 1.05 -5.86
C PRO A 155 -7.71 1.15 -7.33
N ILE A 156 -7.94 0.01 -8.00
CA ILE A 156 -8.35 0.00 -9.42
C ILE A 156 -9.78 0.48 -9.57
N PHE A 157 -10.69 0.00 -8.72
CA PHE A 157 -12.10 0.39 -8.79
C PHE A 157 -12.34 1.83 -8.33
N MET A 158 -11.50 2.36 -7.43
CA MET A 158 -11.49 3.79 -7.10
C MET A 158 -11.05 4.65 -8.30
N LEU A 159 -10.06 4.21 -9.10
CA LEU A 159 -9.71 4.88 -10.35
C LEU A 159 -10.88 4.85 -11.34
N ILE A 160 -11.54 3.71 -11.54
CA ILE A 160 -12.70 3.59 -12.42
C ILE A 160 -13.82 4.54 -11.95
N LEU A 161 -14.09 4.61 -10.65
CA LEU A 161 -15.10 5.49 -10.08
C LEU A 161 -14.72 6.98 -10.21
N GLY A 162 -13.46 7.32 -10.01
CA GLY A 162 -12.95 8.69 -10.13
C GLY A 162 -12.99 9.19 -11.57
N PHE A 163 -12.55 8.39 -12.53
CA PHE A 163 -12.43 8.77 -13.94
C PHE A 163 -13.65 8.41 -14.80
N GLY A 164 -14.56 7.52 -14.34
CA GLY A 164 -15.81 7.18 -15.02
C GLY A 164 -16.80 8.35 -15.05
N ASP A 165 -17.92 8.19 -15.76
CA ASP A 165 -19.00 9.18 -15.86
C ASP A 165 -20.10 8.97 -14.81
N ASP A 166 -19.76 8.31 -13.70
CA ASP A 166 -20.70 7.98 -12.64
C ASP A 166 -21.21 9.22 -11.93
N ARG A 167 -22.52 9.25 -11.69
CA ARG A 167 -23.17 10.31 -10.91
C ARG A 167 -23.30 9.86 -9.46
N TYR A 168 -23.13 10.80 -8.56
CA TYR A 168 -23.39 10.59 -7.16
C TYR A 168 -24.88 10.75 -6.85
N TYR A 169 -25.47 9.74 -6.21
CA TYR A 169 -26.90 9.71 -5.84
C TYR A 169 -27.14 10.02 -4.36
N GLY A 170 -26.09 10.06 -3.57
CA GLY A 170 -26.15 10.32 -2.13
C GLY A 170 -25.69 9.14 -1.30
N ALA A 171 -25.36 9.42 -0.03
CA ALA A 171 -24.95 8.38 0.92
C ALA A 171 -26.08 7.39 1.17
N ASP A 172 -25.79 6.10 1.10
CA ASP A 172 -26.74 5.02 1.40
C ASP A 172 -26.85 4.87 2.94
N LYS A 173 -27.87 5.52 3.53
CA LYS A 173 -28.13 5.54 5.00
C LYS A 173 -28.70 4.25 5.52
#